data_e1637094f360bd5ddac5e7ab5673af23
#
_entry.id   e1637094f360bd5ddac5e7ab5673af23
#
_cell.length_a   1.000
_cell.length_b   1.000
_cell.length_c   1.000
_cell.angle_alpha   90.00
_cell.angle_beta   90.00
_cell.angle_gamma   90.00
#
_symmetry.space_group_name_H-M   'P 1'
#
loop_
_entity.id
_entity.type
_entity.pdbx_description
1 polymer ?
#
loop_
_entity_poly.entity_id
_entity_poly.type
_entity_poly.pdbx_seq_one_letter_code
_entity_poly.pdbx_strand_id
1 'polypeptide(L)'
;MTEIICGVDVSKRRLDAHVEPTGTFDSFSNDAAGIAELAAFCRRHGVTLVAMEATGGYERTAFLLLWQAGIACGLTNPRSVRRYAEAMGILEKTDRLDAAVIARFAIAKGLKPTRPPTAGQQRLNALVARLRQVTDDLTVHKQRRSIAINDEMTSSINEVIGVLKRQARTLEGEIASLIDDDPLWAHLDAALRTTKGVANRTVARLFAELPEIGIYSNKAVVKLAGLAPLAHDSGAKAGKRHIRGGRAGIRSILFLVAGIVSRFDHSLAAFHRKLTAAGKPKMVVRIALARKLLVRLNAKAREARQQYALAT
;
A
#
# COMPACT_ATOMS: atom_id res chain seq x y z
N MET A 1 4.31 -27.03 -18.76
CA MET A 1 5.34 -26.10 -19.27
C MET A 1 6.09 -25.53 -18.09
N THR A 2 7.42 -25.58 -18.12
CA THR A 2 8.26 -24.99 -17.06
C THR A 2 8.10 -23.48 -17.11
N GLU A 3 7.72 -22.84 -16.01
CA GLU A 3 7.63 -21.37 -15.93
C GLU A 3 9.05 -20.79 -16.06
N ILE A 4 9.29 -19.97 -17.09
CA ILE A 4 10.56 -19.24 -17.28
C ILE A 4 10.38 -17.87 -16.65
N ILE A 5 11.11 -17.61 -15.58
CA ILE A 5 10.96 -16.37 -14.80
C ILE A 5 12.22 -15.52 -14.93
N CYS A 6 12.04 -14.25 -15.25
CA CYS A 6 13.08 -13.24 -15.21
C CYS A 6 12.96 -12.43 -13.91
N GLY A 7 13.98 -12.51 -13.06
CA GLY A 7 14.12 -11.62 -11.91
C GLY A 7 14.81 -10.34 -12.33
N VAL A 8 14.28 -9.19 -11.93
CA VAL A 8 14.86 -7.89 -12.24
C VAL A 8 15.12 -7.12 -10.95
N ASP A 9 16.39 -6.85 -10.68
CA ASP A 9 16.77 -5.87 -9.66
C ASP A 9 16.70 -4.47 -10.26
N VAL A 10 16.03 -3.56 -9.54
CA VAL A 10 15.67 -2.24 -10.05
C VAL A 10 16.39 -1.17 -9.26
N SER A 11 17.21 -0.39 -9.94
CA SER A 11 17.81 0.82 -9.40
C SER A 11 17.30 2.07 -10.14
N LYS A 12 17.71 3.25 -9.69
CA LYS A 12 17.33 4.52 -10.33
C LYS A 12 17.71 4.58 -11.81
N ARG A 13 18.87 3.97 -12.20
CA ARG A 13 19.45 4.09 -13.54
C ARG A 13 19.53 2.77 -14.30
N ARG A 14 19.39 1.63 -13.62
CA ARG A 14 19.66 0.30 -14.20
C ARG A 14 18.58 -0.69 -13.82
N LEU A 15 18.40 -1.67 -14.69
CA LEU A 15 17.59 -2.86 -14.57
C LEU A 15 18.49 -4.06 -14.81
N ASP A 16 18.83 -4.79 -13.76
CA ASP A 16 19.69 -5.97 -13.84
C ASP A 16 18.80 -7.22 -13.90
N ALA A 17 18.82 -7.93 -15.02
CA ALA A 17 17.88 -9.01 -15.35
C ALA A 17 18.56 -10.38 -15.36
N HIS A 18 17.95 -11.36 -14.68
CA HIS A 18 18.41 -12.74 -14.64
C HIS A 18 17.27 -13.71 -14.97
N VAL A 19 17.49 -14.61 -15.92
CA VAL A 19 16.48 -15.58 -16.37
C VAL A 19 16.77 -16.97 -15.79
N GLU A 20 15.82 -17.51 -15.04
CA GLU A 20 15.82 -18.91 -14.60
C GLU A 20 14.93 -19.77 -15.54
N PRO A 21 15.35 -21.00 -15.88
CA PRO A 21 16.51 -21.74 -15.35
C PRO A 21 17.81 -21.58 -16.14
N THR A 22 17.86 -20.76 -17.20
CA THR A 22 19.01 -20.68 -18.11
C THR A 22 20.23 -20.01 -17.49
N GLY A 23 20.10 -19.22 -16.44
CA GLY A 23 21.17 -18.44 -15.84
C GLY A 23 21.62 -17.23 -16.66
N THR A 24 20.90 -16.91 -17.74
CA THR A 24 21.23 -15.78 -18.61
C THR A 24 21.04 -14.47 -17.86
N PHE A 25 22.05 -13.59 -17.94
CA PHE A 25 22.07 -12.29 -17.29
C PHE A 25 22.37 -11.18 -18.28
N ASP A 26 21.66 -10.07 -18.15
CA ASP A 26 21.93 -8.83 -18.89
C ASP A 26 21.51 -7.61 -18.08
N SER A 27 21.93 -6.41 -18.49
CA SER A 27 21.69 -5.17 -17.78
C SER A 27 21.25 -4.07 -18.74
N PHE A 28 20.19 -3.35 -18.38
CA PHE A 28 19.52 -2.34 -19.21
C PHE A 28 19.43 -1.01 -18.47
N SER A 29 19.26 0.09 -19.19
CA SER A 29 18.95 1.39 -18.59
C SER A 29 17.51 1.42 -18.08
N ASN A 30 17.27 2.10 -16.96
CA ASN A 30 15.90 2.29 -16.43
C ASN A 30 15.24 3.53 -17.07
N ASP A 31 15.12 3.51 -18.39
CA ASP A 31 14.43 4.46 -19.23
C ASP A 31 13.61 3.73 -20.31
N ALA A 32 12.89 4.46 -21.14
CA ALA A 32 11.98 3.86 -22.14
C ALA A 32 12.75 2.95 -23.14
N ALA A 33 13.97 3.30 -23.52
CA ALA A 33 14.78 2.52 -24.47
C ALA A 33 15.26 1.21 -23.84
N GLY A 34 15.89 1.26 -22.66
CA GLY A 34 16.36 0.07 -21.98
C GLY A 34 15.22 -0.86 -21.53
N ILE A 35 14.03 -0.32 -21.18
CA ILE A 35 12.86 -1.15 -20.90
C ILE A 35 12.36 -1.86 -22.15
N ALA A 36 12.42 -1.23 -23.33
CA ALA A 36 12.09 -1.88 -24.59
C ALA A 36 13.10 -3.00 -24.94
N GLU A 37 14.39 -2.79 -24.69
CA GLU A 37 15.43 -3.81 -24.82
C GLU A 37 15.22 -4.98 -23.85
N LEU A 38 14.89 -4.72 -22.59
CA LEU A 38 14.51 -5.74 -21.61
C LEU A 38 13.29 -6.53 -22.07
N ALA A 39 12.28 -5.86 -22.65
CA ALA A 39 11.11 -6.55 -23.21
C ALA A 39 11.50 -7.48 -24.38
N ALA A 40 12.38 -7.04 -25.27
CA ALA A 40 12.91 -7.88 -26.36
C ALA A 40 13.76 -9.05 -25.81
N PHE A 41 14.57 -8.82 -24.80
CA PHE A 41 15.33 -9.85 -24.09
C PHE A 41 14.39 -10.91 -23.50
N CYS A 42 13.33 -10.49 -22.77
CA CYS A 42 12.34 -11.41 -22.21
C CYS A 42 11.66 -12.28 -23.28
N ARG A 43 11.28 -11.68 -24.43
CA ARG A 43 10.67 -12.45 -25.55
C ARG A 43 11.63 -13.47 -26.15
N ARG A 44 12.90 -13.10 -26.38
CA ARG A 44 13.93 -14.02 -26.93
C ARG A 44 14.15 -15.24 -26.03
N HIS A 45 14.05 -15.07 -24.72
CA HIS A 45 14.24 -16.14 -23.74
C HIS A 45 12.95 -16.83 -23.30
N GLY A 46 11.80 -16.54 -23.94
CA GLY A 46 10.53 -17.15 -23.63
C GLY A 46 10.03 -16.90 -22.21
N VAL A 47 10.37 -15.73 -21.63
CA VAL A 47 9.99 -15.38 -20.25
C VAL A 47 8.48 -15.30 -20.13
N THR A 48 7.93 -16.04 -19.18
CA THR A 48 6.49 -16.09 -18.89
C THR A 48 6.08 -15.07 -17.81
N LEU A 49 7.02 -14.68 -16.93
CA LEU A 49 6.79 -13.71 -15.87
C LEU A 49 8.07 -12.96 -15.54
N VAL A 50 8.00 -11.64 -15.49
CA VAL A 50 9.06 -10.80 -14.92
C VAL A 50 8.72 -10.54 -13.46
N ALA A 51 9.63 -10.90 -12.55
CA ALA A 51 9.53 -10.60 -11.12
C ALA A 51 10.45 -9.44 -10.77
N MET A 52 9.94 -8.42 -10.08
CA MET A 52 10.74 -7.29 -9.61
C MET A 52 10.38 -6.88 -8.19
N GLU A 53 11.31 -6.25 -7.49
CA GLU A 53 11.07 -5.72 -6.16
C GLU A 53 10.38 -4.35 -6.21
N ALA A 54 9.46 -4.11 -5.26
CA ALA A 54 8.88 -2.79 -5.04
C ALA A 54 9.89 -1.91 -4.30
N THR A 55 10.79 -1.26 -5.04
CA THR A 55 11.94 -0.51 -4.51
C THR A 55 11.76 0.99 -4.67
N GLY A 56 11.04 1.62 -3.73
CA GLY A 56 10.95 3.07 -3.63
C GLY A 56 10.25 3.80 -4.79
N GLY A 57 9.68 3.07 -5.75
CA GLY A 57 8.95 3.61 -6.89
C GLY A 57 9.75 3.62 -8.20
N TYR A 58 11.03 3.25 -8.19
CA TYR A 58 11.85 3.13 -9.41
C TYR A 58 11.36 2.01 -10.34
N GLU A 59 10.70 1.00 -9.79
CA GLU A 59 10.09 -0.11 -10.52
C GLU A 59 8.86 0.29 -11.35
N ARG A 60 8.21 1.41 -11.04
CA ARG A 60 6.88 1.73 -11.58
C ARG A 60 6.88 1.88 -13.09
N THR A 61 7.85 2.59 -13.65
CA THR A 61 7.95 2.82 -15.11
C THR A 61 8.22 1.52 -15.84
N ALA A 62 9.21 0.74 -15.38
CA ALA A 62 9.53 -0.56 -15.96
C ALA A 62 8.34 -1.53 -15.89
N PHE A 63 7.66 -1.59 -14.75
CA PHE A 63 6.47 -2.40 -14.55
C PHE A 63 5.35 -2.06 -15.54
N LEU A 64 5.04 -0.76 -15.71
CA LEU A 64 3.97 -0.31 -16.61
C LEU A 64 4.31 -0.55 -18.09
N LEU A 65 5.52 -0.20 -18.51
CA LEU A 65 5.94 -0.35 -19.91
C LEU A 65 6.07 -1.81 -20.32
N LEU A 66 6.56 -2.71 -19.44
CA LEU A 66 6.59 -4.14 -19.71
C LEU A 66 5.18 -4.71 -19.86
N TRP A 67 4.22 -4.31 -19.02
CA TRP A 67 2.82 -4.70 -19.19
C TRP A 67 2.22 -4.20 -20.50
N GLN A 68 2.51 -2.96 -20.91
CA GLN A 68 2.09 -2.42 -22.21
C GLN A 68 2.72 -3.19 -23.38
N ALA A 69 3.94 -3.69 -23.20
CA ALA A 69 4.62 -4.55 -24.16
C ALA A 69 4.10 -6.01 -24.16
N GLY A 70 3.05 -6.33 -23.39
CA GLY A 70 2.46 -7.66 -23.30
C GLY A 70 3.20 -8.65 -22.41
N ILE A 71 4.13 -8.19 -21.58
CA ILE A 71 4.91 -9.03 -20.66
C ILE A 71 4.29 -9.00 -19.27
N ALA A 72 3.91 -10.17 -18.76
CA ALA A 72 3.37 -10.29 -17.42
C ALA A 72 4.43 -9.98 -16.37
N CYS A 73 4.10 -9.13 -15.40
CA CYS A 73 5.00 -8.74 -14.31
C CYS A 73 4.38 -9.01 -12.95
N GLY A 74 5.21 -9.45 -11.99
CA GLY A 74 4.83 -9.65 -10.59
C GLY A 74 5.72 -8.84 -9.66
N LEU A 75 5.11 -8.18 -8.66
CA LEU A 75 5.85 -7.42 -7.66
C LEU A 75 6.09 -8.25 -6.39
N THR A 76 7.32 -8.21 -5.90
CA THR A 76 7.74 -8.88 -4.67
C THR A 76 8.00 -7.88 -3.55
N ASN A 77 7.98 -8.39 -2.32
CA ASN A 77 8.33 -7.57 -1.17
C ASN A 77 9.85 -7.73 -0.89
N PRO A 78 10.64 -6.64 -0.86
CA PRO A 78 12.09 -6.68 -0.65
C PRO A 78 12.51 -7.45 0.61
N ARG A 79 11.76 -7.28 1.71
CA ARG A 79 12.05 -8.01 2.96
C ARG A 79 11.86 -9.52 2.83
N SER A 80 10.92 -9.95 1.99
CA SER A 80 10.67 -11.39 1.77
C SER A 80 11.76 -12.00 0.91
N VAL A 81 12.19 -11.29 -0.15
CA VAL A 81 13.31 -11.71 -1.01
C VAL A 81 14.59 -11.80 -0.19
N ARG A 82 14.91 -10.78 0.61
CA ARG A 82 16.11 -10.80 1.47
C ARG A 82 16.12 -11.97 2.46
N ARG A 83 15.00 -12.27 3.11
CA ARG A 83 14.88 -13.42 4.01
C ARG A 83 15.00 -14.75 3.29
N TYR A 84 14.53 -14.83 2.05
CA TYR A 84 14.71 -16.02 1.24
C TYR A 84 16.18 -16.21 0.91
N ALA A 85 16.91 -15.15 0.50
CA ALA A 85 18.35 -15.20 0.28
C ALA A 85 19.12 -15.72 1.52
N GLU A 86 18.81 -15.13 2.70
CA GLU A 86 19.39 -15.56 3.97
C GLU A 86 19.10 -17.03 4.29
N ALA A 87 17.86 -17.50 4.06
CA ALA A 87 17.47 -18.90 4.29
C ALA A 87 18.16 -19.86 3.31
N MET A 88 18.53 -19.40 2.12
CA MET A 88 19.30 -20.18 1.12
C MET A 88 20.81 -20.07 1.29
N GLY A 89 21.29 -19.40 2.35
CA GLY A 89 22.72 -19.21 2.62
C GLY A 89 23.41 -18.17 1.72
N ILE A 90 22.64 -17.37 0.96
CA ILE A 90 23.18 -16.32 0.10
C ILE A 90 23.32 -15.05 0.95
N LEU A 91 24.53 -14.82 1.46
CA LEU A 91 24.87 -13.68 2.31
C LEU A 91 25.47 -12.51 1.53
N GLU A 92 26.08 -12.80 0.39
CA GLU A 92 26.65 -11.80 -0.50
C GLU A 92 25.55 -10.95 -1.16
N LYS A 93 25.93 -9.75 -1.55
CA LYS A 93 25.05 -8.81 -2.23
C LYS A 93 25.77 -8.24 -3.45
N THR A 94 25.29 -8.61 -4.63
CA THR A 94 25.68 -8.01 -5.92
C THR A 94 24.42 -7.91 -6.79
N ASP A 95 24.34 -6.94 -7.68
CA ASP A 95 23.16 -6.72 -8.53
C ASP A 95 22.80 -7.98 -9.33
N ARG A 96 23.79 -8.74 -9.82
CA ARG A 96 23.57 -10.03 -10.51
C ARG A 96 22.96 -11.10 -9.58
N LEU A 97 23.45 -11.21 -8.35
CA LEU A 97 22.92 -12.16 -7.37
C LEU A 97 21.51 -11.74 -6.92
N ASP A 98 21.28 -10.44 -6.73
CA ASP A 98 19.97 -9.93 -6.32
C ASP A 98 18.90 -10.25 -7.39
N ALA A 99 19.19 -10.05 -8.69
CA ALA A 99 18.30 -10.44 -9.78
C ALA A 99 18.01 -11.96 -9.80
N ALA A 100 19.05 -12.81 -9.62
CA ALA A 100 18.90 -14.25 -9.55
C ALA A 100 18.05 -14.69 -8.33
N VAL A 101 18.26 -14.07 -7.16
CA VAL A 101 17.48 -14.33 -5.94
C VAL A 101 16.03 -13.94 -6.15
N ILE A 102 15.74 -12.82 -6.81
CA ILE A 102 14.36 -12.39 -7.14
C ILE A 102 13.68 -13.46 -8.01
N ALA A 103 14.35 -13.97 -9.06
CA ALA A 103 13.80 -15.01 -9.92
C ALA A 103 13.51 -16.30 -9.15
N ARG A 104 14.46 -16.81 -8.37
CA ARG A 104 14.31 -18.03 -7.56
C ARG A 104 13.23 -17.88 -6.49
N PHE A 105 13.16 -16.72 -5.83
CA PHE A 105 12.11 -16.43 -4.88
C PHE A 105 10.72 -16.43 -5.54
N ALA A 106 10.60 -15.86 -6.75
CA ALA A 106 9.34 -15.83 -7.50
C ALA A 106 8.86 -17.25 -7.84
N ILE A 107 9.78 -18.14 -8.27
CA ILE A 107 9.51 -19.56 -8.51
C ILE A 107 9.04 -20.24 -7.21
N ALA A 108 9.83 -20.14 -6.15
CA ALA A 108 9.54 -20.79 -4.87
C ALA A 108 8.21 -20.34 -4.25
N LYS A 109 7.83 -19.07 -4.47
CA LYS A 109 6.58 -18.49 -3.98
C LYS A 109 5.37 -18.80 -4.88
N GLY A 110 5.57 -19.25 -6.11
CA GLY A 110 4.52 -19.33 -7.13
C GLY A 110 3.94 -17.93 -7.39
N LEU A 111 4.82 -16.93 -7.66
CA LEU A 111 4.42 -15.54 -7.84
C LEU A 111 3.43 -15.43 -9.00
N LYS A 112 2.31 -14.75 -8.77
CA LYS A 112 1.32 -14.49 -9.81
C LYS A 112 1.47 -13.09 -10.38
N PRO A 113 1.10 -12.88 -11.66
CA PRO A 113 1.10 -11.55 -12.26
C PRO A 113 0.31 -10.55 -11.42
N THR A 114 0.87 -9.36 -11.25
CA THR A 114 0.21 -8.22 -10.60
C THR A 114 -0.32 -7.31 -11.69
N ARG A 115 -1.63 -7.12 -11.78
CA ARG A 115 -2.20 -6.19 -12.75
C ARG A 115 -1.82 -4.75 -12.41
N PRO A 116 -1.41 -3.94 -13.41
CA PRO A 116 -1.15 -2.52 -13.17
C PRO A 116 -2.44 -1.81 -12.74
N PRO A 117 -2.32 -0.81 -11.87
CA PRO A 117 -3.47 0.02 -11.52
C PRO A 117 -3.95 0.82 -12.75
N THR A 118 -5.25 1.09 -12.83
CA THR A 118 -5.82 1.96 -13.86
C THR A 118 -5.24 3.38 -13.78
N ALA A 119 -5.37 4.16 -14.85
CA ALA A 119 -4.93 5.56 -14.87
C ALA A 119 -5.58 6.38 -13.74
N GLY A 120 -6.89 6.20 -13.52
CA GLY A 120 -7.62 6.82 -12.39
C GLY A 120 -7.04 6.42 -11.04
N GLN A 121 -6.76 5.13 -10.83
CA GLN A 121 -6.13 4.63 -9.60
C GLN A 121 -4.72 5.20 -9.39
N GLN A 122 -3.92 5.32 -10.45
CA GLN A 122 -2.59 5.92 -10.39
C GLN A 122 -2.66 7.40 -9.99
N ARG A 123 -3.59 8.17 -10.62
CA ARG A 123 -3.82 9.57 -10.30
C ARG A 123 -4.28 9.74 -8.86
N LEU A 124 -5.25 8.95 -8.40
CA LEU A 124 -5.70 8.98 -7.01
C LEU A 124 -4.56 8.68 -6.03
N ASN A 125 -3.74 7.65 -6.32
CA ASN A 125 -2.59 7.30 -5.48
C ASN A 125 -1.59 8.46 -5.37
N ALA A 126 -1.30 9.15 -6.47
CA ALA A 126 -0.39 10.29 -6.52
C ALA A 126 -0.94 11.49 -5.71
N LEU A 127 -2.21 11.85 -5.91
CA LEU A 127 -2.87 12.95 -5.20
C LEU A 127 -2.94 12.69 -3.68
N VAL A 128 -3.34 11.48 -3.28
CA VAL A 128 -3.41 11.09 -1.86
C VAL A 128 -2.02 11.06 -1.22
N ALA A 129 -1.00 10.57 -1.93
CA ALA A 129 0.38 10.60 -1.44
C ALA A 129 0.86 12.05 -1.26
N ARG A 130 0.58 12.94 -2.21
CA ARG A 130 0.95 14.37 -2.11
C ARG A 130 0.19 15.07 -0.99
N LEU A 131 -1.11 14.84 -0.84
CA LEU A 131 -1.90 15.39 0.26
C LEU A 131 -1.35 14.98 1.62
N ARG A 132 -0.86 13.74 1.75
CA ARG A 132 -0.21 13.26 2.97
C ARG A 132 1.07 14.05 3.25
N GLN A 133 1.97 14.21 2.26
CA GLN A 133 3.19 15.00 2.41
C GLN A 133 2.87 16.41 2.88
N VAL A 134 1.97 17.12 2.19
CA VAL A 134 1.55 18.48 2.56
C VAL A 134 0.97 18.54 3.98
N THR A 135 0.22 17.53 4.39
CA THR A 135 -0.35 17.46 5.75
C THR A 135 0.71 17.19 6.81
N ASP A 136 1.70 16.36 6.51
CA ASP A 136 2.84 16.09 7.39
C ASP A 136 3.69 17.36 7.56
N ASP A 137 4.02 18.06 6.46
CA ASP A 137 4.72 19.35 6.48
C ASP A 137 3.95 20.41 7.29
N LEU A 138 2.63 20.49 7.08
CA LEU A 138 1.77 21.39 7.85
C LEU A 138 1.84 21.10 9.36
N THR A 139 1.91 19.84 9.74
CA THR A 139 2.04 19.43 11.14
C THR A 139 3.39 19.87 11.73
N VAL A 140 4.47 19.66 10.98
CA VAL A 140 5.83 20.11 11.36
C VAL A 140 5.88 21.64 11.53
N HIS A 141 5.32 22.38 10.57
CA HIS A 141 5.33 23.87 10.67
C HIS A 141 4.45 24.39 11.80
N LYS A 142 3.33 23.73 12.14
CA LYS A 142 2.54 24.09 13.32
C LYS A 142 3.32 23.85 14.62
N GLN A 143 4.10 22.76 14.71
CA GLN A 143 4.97 22.50 15.85
C GLN A 143 6.07 23.56 15.95
N ARG A 144 6.75 23.90 14.84
CA ARG A 144 7.74 24.99 14.80
C ARG A 144 7.14 26.31 15.27
N ARG A 145 5.92 26.64 14.83
CA ARG A 145 5.22 27.85 15.28
C ARG A 145 5.00 27.87 16.80
N SER A 146 4.69 26.73 17.41
CA SER A 146 4.43 26.68 18.85
C SER A 146 5.67 26.95 19.73
N ILE A 147 6.87 26.90 19.16
CA ILE A 147 8.15 27.19 19.82
C ILE A 147 8.87 28.41 19.24
N ALA A 148 8.20 29.20 18.40
CA ALA A 148 8.76 30.44 17.84
C ALA A 148 8.98 31.47 18.96
N ILE A 149 10.15 32.13 18.93
CA ILE A 149 10.62 33.00 20.01
C ILE A 149 10.38 34.49 19.75
N ASN A 150 10.04 34.88 18.51
CA ASN A 150 9.73 36.25 18.12
C ASN A 150 8.67 36.32 17.01
N ASP A 151 8.19 37.55 16.74
CA ASP A 151 7.10 37.78 15.76
C ASP A 151 7.57 37.59 14.31
N GLU A 152 8.81 37.90 13.98
CA GLU A 152 9.36 37.71 12.63
C GLU A 152 9.40 36.21 12.27
N MET A 153 9.90 35.37 13.19
CA MET A 153 9.90 33.91 13.01
C MET A 153 8.47 33.36 12.90
N THR A 154 7.57 33.85 13.75
CA THR A 154 6.16 33.45 13.74
C THR A 154 5.48 33.84 12.42
N SER A 155 5.73 35.05 11.91
CA SER A 155 5.19 35.56 10.63
C SER A 155 5.67 34.68 9.47
N SER A 156 6.97 34.46 9.35
CA SER A 156 7.55 33.61 8.30
C SER A 156 6.97 32.19 8.31
N ILE A 157 6.84 31.57 9.50
CA ILE A 157 6.23 30.22 9.60
C ILE A 157 4.74 30.24 9.21
N ASN A 158 4.00 31.30 9.57
CA ASN A 158 2.58 31.43 9.22
C ASN A 158 2.35 31.56 7.71
N GLU A 159 3.24 32.20 6.97
CA GLU A 159 3.18 32.27 5.50
C GLU A 159 3.27 30.86 4.89
N VAL A 160 4.25 30.06 5.32
CA VAL A 160 4.40 28.68 4.86
C VAL A 160 3.16 27.85 5.22
N ILE A 161 2.65 27.99 6.45
CA ILE A 161 1.40 27.34 6.88
C ILE A 161 0.23 27.76 5.97
N GLY A 162 0.16 29.03 5.59
CA GLY A 162 -0.85 29.54 4.66
C GLY A 162 -0.79 28.87 3.29
N VAL A 163 0.41 28.74 2.72
CA VAL A 163 0.64 28.04 1.44
C VAL A 163 0.23 26.57 1.53
N LEU A 164 0.71 25.86 2.55
CA LEU A 164 0.42 24.44 2.74
C LEU A 164 -1.09 24.17 2.93
N LYS A 165 -1.80 25.05 3.65
CA LYS A 165 -3.26 24.94 3.80
C LYS A 165 -3.99 25.13 2.46
N ARG A 166 -3.57 26.07 1.61
CA ARG A 166 -4.16 26.24 0.27
C ARG A 166 -3.91 25.01 -0.59
N GLN A 167 -2.69 24.52 -0.65
CA GLN A 167 -2.36 23.30 -1.41
C GLN A 167 -3.17 22.09 -0.93
N ALA A 168 -3.31 21.91 0.38
CA ALA A 168 -4.11 20.81 0.92
C ALA A 168 -5.57 20.90 0.45
N ARG A 169 -6.19 22.07 0.47
CA ARG A 169 -7.57 22.28 -0.01
C ARG A 169 -7.71 21.99 -1.52
N THR A 170 -6.76 22.44 -2.34
CA THR A 170 -6.76 22.16 -3.78
C THR A 170 -6.70 20.65 -4.03
N LEU A 171 -5.76 19.95 -3.39
CA LEU A 171 -5.61 18.51 -3.52
C LEU A 171 -6.86 17.76 -3.03
N GLU A 172 -7.50 18.22 -1.96
CA GLU A 172 -8.78 17.64 -1.47
C GLU A 172 -9.90 17.81 -2.49
N GLY A 173 -9.98 18.97 -3.15
CA GLY A 173 -10.94 19.22 -4.22
C GLY A 173 -10.71 18.32 -5.43
N GLU A 174 -9.46 18.19 -5.89
CA GLU A 174 -9.10 17.30 -7.00
C GLU A 174 -9.40 15.83 -6.69
N ILE A 175 -9.12 15.39 -5.46
CA ILE A 175 -9.45 14.02 -5.01
C ILE A 175 -10.96 13.80 -4.98
N ALA A 176 -11.73 14.76 -4.48
CA ALA A 176 -13.19 14.67 -4.44
C ALA A 176 -13.76 14.56 -5.85
N SER A 177 -13.37 15.47 -6.78
CA SER A 177 -13.80 15.41 -8.17
C SER A 177 -13.45 14.07 -8.82
N LEU A 178 -12.22 13.57 -8.61
CA LEU A 178 -11.81 12.29 -9.19
C LEU A 178 -12.63 11.09 -8.66
N ILE A 179 -13.07 11.14 -7.39
CA ILE A 179 -13.93 10.11 -6.81
C ILE A 179 -15.37 10.24 -7.35
N ASP A 180 -15.87 11.47 -7.48
CA ASP A 180 -17.22 11.75 -7.96
C ASP A 180 -17.38 11.44 -9.47
N ASP A 181 -16.32 11.62 -10.25
CA ASP A 181 -16.27 11.33 -11.69
C ASP A 181 -16.27 9.81 -12.02
N ASP A 182 -15.89 8.95 -11.07
CA ASP A 182 -15.96 7.49 -11.23
C ASP A 182 -17.23 6.95 -10.55
N PRO A 183 -18.23 6.45 -11.33
CA PRO A 183 -19.51 6.02 -10.78
C PRO A 183 -19.40 4.94 -9.70
N LEU A 184 -18.45 4.01 -9.83
CA LEU A 184 -18.22 2.99 -8.81
C LEU A 184 -17.62 3.60 -7.53
N TRP A 185 -16.66 4.51 -7.67
CA TRP A 185 -16.06 5.17 -6.49
C TRP A 185 -17.06 6.07 -5.79
N ALA A 186 -17.86 6.85 -6.52
CA ALA A 186 -18.94 7.67 -5.95
C ALA A 186 -19.95 6.82 -5.16
N HIS A 187 -20.37 5.68 -5.72
CA HIS A 187 -21.27 4.75 -5.03
C HIS A 187 -20.65 4.15 -3.77
N LEU A 188 -19.37 3.76 -3.83
CA LEU A 188 -18.63 3.26 -2.67
C LEU A 188 -18.38 4.34 -1.61
N ASP A 189 -18.06 5.58 -2.00
CA ASP A 189 -17.88 6.71 -1.09
C ASP A 189 -19.18 6.95 -0.29
N ALA A 190 -20.31 7.05 -0.96
CA ALA A 190 -21.60 7.22 -0.34
C ALA A 190 -21.87 6.12 0.71
N ALA A 191 -21.62 4.85 0.36
CA ALA A 191 -21.80 3.71 1.25
C ALA A 191 -20.87 3.76 2.48
N LEU A 192 -19.60 4.08 2.30
CA LEU A 192 -18.63 4.12 3.41
C LEU A 192 -18.89 5.28 4.37
N ARG A 193 -19.31 6.44 3.85
CA ARG A 193 -19.62 7.65 4.63
C ARG A 193 -20.88 7.53 5.48
N THR A 194 -21.75 6.55 5.24
CA THR A 194 -22.83 6.22 6.18
C THR A 194 -22.31 5.84 7.58
N THR A 195 -21.01 5.54 7.71
CA THR A 195 -20.37 5.30 9.00
C THR A 195 -19.94 6.63 9.61
N LYS A 196 -20.66 7.13 10.61
CA LYS A 196 -20.36 8.40 11.30
C LYS A 196 -18.90 8.44 11.76
N GLY A 197 -18.17 9.49 11.39
CA GLY A 197 -16.74 9.65 11.69
C GLY A 197 -15.80 9.14 10.60
N VAL A 198 -16.30 8.52 9.54
CA VAL A 198 -15.55 8.24 8.31
C VAL A 198 -15.78 9.40 7.35
N ALA A 199 -14.73 10.21 7.14
CA ALA A 199 -14.75 11.40 6.30
C ALA A 199 -14.01 11.19 4.97
N ASN A 200 -14.13 12.15 4.05
CA ASN A 200 -13.55 12.10 2.69
C ASN A 200 -12.09 11.67 2.66
N ARG A 201 -11.23 12.25 3.52
CA ARG A 201 -9.81 11.86 3.61
C ARG A 201 -9.62 10.37 3.95
N THR A 202 -10.51 9.79 4.77
CA THR A 202 -10.43 8.37 5.13
C THR A 202 -10.81 7.50 3.94
N VAL A 203 -11.88 7.85 3.22
CA VAL A 203 -12.32 7.12 2.03
C VAL A 203 -11.29 7.24 0.93
N ALA A 204 -10.79 8.43 0.63
CA ALA A 204 -9.73 8.64 -0.35
C ALA A 204 -8.49 7.78 -0.08
N ARG A 205 -8.06 7.69 1.18
CA ARG A 205 -6.94 6.83 1.57
C ARG A 205 -7.27 5.34 1.46
N LEU A 206 -8.50 4.94 1.76
CA LEU A 206 -8.93 3.55 1.56
C LEU A 206 -8.89 3.19 0.08
N PHE A 207 -9.40 4.03 -0.82
CA PHE A 207 -9.37 3.77 -2.25
C PHE A 207 -7.95 3.78 -2.83
N ALA A 208 -7.10 4.72 -2.41
CA ALA A 208 -5.73 4.81 -2.88
C ALA A 208 -4.83 3.69 -2.32
N GLU A 209 -4.89 3.45 -1.01
CA GLU A 209 -3.92 2.58 -0.32
C GLU A 209 -4.47 1.16 -0.06
N LEU A 210 -5.77 0.89 -0.28
CA LEU A 210 -6.43 -0.41 -0.08
C LEU A 210 -7.51 -0.66 -1.16
N PRO A 211 -7.16 -0.62 -2.47
CA PRO A 211 -8.14 -0.78 -3.56
C PRO A 211 -8.88 -2.14 -3.51
N GLU A 212 -8.37 -3.10 -2.77
CA GLU A 212 -8.98 -4.41 -2.56
C GLU A 212 -10.18 -4.40 -1.59
N ILE A 213 -10.54 -3.21 -1.04
CA ILE A 213 -11.69 -3.07 -0.16
C ILE A 213 -13.00 -3.46 -0.88
N GLY A 214 -13.79 -4.29 -0.24
CA GLY A 214 -15.01 -4.85 -0.83
C GLY A 214 -14.78 -6.03 -1.80
N ILE A 215 -13.53 -6.29 -2.21
CA ILE A 215 -13.17 -7.40 -3.11
C ILE A 215 -12.68 -8.60 -2.32
N TYR A 216 -11.71 -8.40 -1.45
CA TYR A 216 -11.09 -9.49 -0.71
C TYR A 216 -11.87 -9.83 0.58
N SER A 217 -11.63 -11.05 1.09
CA SER A 217 -12.22 -11.48 2.35
C SER A 217 -11.78 -10.59 3.52
N ASN A 218 -12.59 -10.53 4.59
CA ASN A 218 -12.27 -9.77 5.79
C ASN A 218 -10.90 -10.17 6.40
N LYS A 219 -10.53 -11.44 6.34
CA LYS A 219 -9.23 -11.94 6.81
C LYS A 219 -8.08 -11.39 5.97
N ALA A 220 -8.23 -11.39 4.64
CA ALA A 220 -7.22 -10.89 3.71
C ALA A 220 -7.03 -9.39 3.86
N VAL A 221 -8.10 -8.58 3.88
CA VAL A 221 -8.05 -7.12 4.01
C VAL A 221 -7.42 -6.70 5.35
N VAL A 222 -7.77 -7.38 6.45
CA VAL A 222 -7.18 -7.15 7.78
C VAL A 222 -5.68 -7.47 7.78
N LYS A 223 -5.25 -8.53 7.08
CA LYS A 223 -3.84 -8.89 6.92
C LYS A 223 -3.09 -7.85 6.09
N LEU A 224 -3.68 -7.39 4.97
CA LEU A 224 -3.11 -6.32 4.13
C LEU A 224 -2.94 -5.00 4.91
N ALA A 225 -3.88 -4.64 5.76
CA ALA A 225 -3.79 -3.47 6.62
C ALA A 225 -2.82 -3.62 7.80
N GLY A 226 -2.29 -4.82 8.03
CA GLY A 226 -1.41 -5.11 9.18
C GLY A 226 -2.12 -5.01 10.53
N LEU A 227 -3.43 -5.31 10.57
CA LEU A 227 -4.27 -5.32 11.78
C LEU A 227 -4.60 -6.75 12.25
N ALA A 228 -4.06 -7.78 11.60
CA ALA A 228 -4.21 -9.16 12.03
C ALA A 228 -3.27 -9.44 13.21
N PRO A 229 -3.77 -9.93 14.35
CA PRO A 229 -2.93 -10.39 15.44
C PRO A 229 -2.27 -11.71 15.01
N LEU A 230 -0.94 -11.73 14.99
CA LEU A 230 -0.15 -12.90 14.64
C LEU A 230 0.16 -13.70 15.91
N ALA A 231 0.03 -15.01 15.81
CA ALA A 231 0.45 -15.94 16.84
C ALA A 231 1.98 -16.02 16.91
N HIS A 232 2.50 -16.15 18.09
CA HIS A 232 3.91 -16.43 18.34
C HIS A 232 3.99 -17.43 19.49
N ASP A 233 3.52 -18.66 19.21
CA ASP A 233 3.48 -19.75 20.17
C ASP A 233 4.70 -20.65 19.95
N SER A 234 5.27 -21.18 21.01
CA SER A 234 6.37 -22.15 20.96
C SER A 234 6.19 -23.19 22.03
N GLY A 235 6.08 -24.46 21.65
CA GLY A 235 5.84 -25.58 22.57
C GLY A 235 4.62 -25.32 23.46
N ALA A 236 4.77 -25.48 24.76
CA ALA A 236 3.72 -25.23 25.75
C ALA A 236 3.43 -23.75 26.04
N LYS A 237 4.21 -22.80 25.48
CA LYS A 237 4.07 -21.38 25.76
C LYS A 237 3.20 -20.67 24.72
N ALA A 238 2.01 -20.24 25.12
CA ALA A 238 1.19 -19.33 24.31
C ALA A 238 1.76 -17.90 24.37
N GLY A 239 2.32 -17.41 23.26
CA GLY A 239 2.89 -16.07 23.16
C GLY A 239 1.84 -14.97 23.08
N LYS A 240 2.22 -13.73 23.42
CA LYS A 240 1.35 -12.57 23.20
C LYS A 240 1.15 -12.33 21.70
N ARG A 241 -0.08 -12.04 21.31
CA ARG A 241 -0.42 -11.71 19.91
C ARG A 241 0.02 -10.30 19.58
N HIS A 242 0.78 -10.13 18.51
CA HIS A 242 1.25 -8.84 18.01
C HIS A 242 0.81 -8.63 16.57
N ILE A 243 0.53 -7.36 16.21
CA ILE A 243 0.34 -6.98 14.80
C ILE A 243 1.72 -6.75 14.17
N ARG A 244 1.90 -7.19 12.90
CA ARG A 244 3.14 -7.00 12.16
C ARG A 244 2.90 -6.91 10.66
N GLY A 245 3.72 -6.14 9.95
CA GLY A 245 3.66 -6.01 8.49
C GLY A 245 2.44 -5.22 8.01
N GLY A 246 2.02 -5.48 6.79
CA GLY A 246 0.93 -4.80 6.13
C GLY A 246 1.21 -3.34 5.78
N ARG A 247 0.18 -2.65 5.27
CA ARG A 247 0.25 -1.25 4.81
C ARG A 247 0.15 -0.30 6.00
N ALA A 248 1.27 0.25 6.44
CA ALA A 248 1.34 1.11 7.62
C ALA A 248 0.44 2.35 7.51
N GLY A 249 0.33 2.96 6.31
CA GLY A 249 -0.53 4.11 6.06
C GLY A 249 -2.00 3.83 6.39
N ILE A 250 -2.53 2.70 5.90
CA ILE A 250 -3.90 2.26 6.20
C ILE A 250 -4.09 1.96 7.69
N ARG A 251 -3.12 1.29 8.31
CA ARG A 251 -3.20 1.03 9.76
C ARG A 251 -3.26 2.31 10.57
N SER A 252 -2.44 3.32 10.22
CA SER A 252 -2.40 4.60 10.93
C SER A 252 -3.71 5.37 10.81
N ILE A 253 -4.29 5.50 9.62
CA ILE A 253 -5.55 6.21 9.47
C ILE A 253 -6.69 5.48 10.17
N LEU A 254 -6.78 4.16 10.06
CA LEU A 254 -7.80 3.38 10.74
C LEU A 254 -7.67 3.44 12.27
N PHE A 255 -6.44 3.49 12.79
CA PHE A 255 -6.18 3.69 14.21
C PHE A 255 -6.72 5.03 14.71
N LEU A 256 -6.52 6.12 13.96
CA LEU A 256 -7.04 7.44 14.30
C LEU A 256 -8.58 7.46 14.22
N VAL A 257 -9.12 7.03 13.09
CA VAL A 257 -10.56 7.08 12.81
C VAL A 257 -11.36 6.18 13.74
N ALA A 258 -10.84 4.99 14.11
CA ALA A 258 -11.50 4.10 15.05
C ALA A 258 -11.79 4.76 16.41
N GLY A 259 -10.89 5.64 16.87
CA GLY A 259 -11.11 6.39 18.10
C GLY A 259 -12.18 7.47 17.97
N ILE A 260 -12.38 8.01 16.77
CA ILE A 260 -13.45 8.97 16.48
C ILE A 260 -14.80 8.23 16.38
N VAL A 261 -14.85 7.21 15.53
CA VAL A 261 -16.05 6.42 15.27
C VAL A 261 -16.60 5.78 16.56
N SER A 262 -15.73 5.32 17.46
CA SER A 262 -16.17 4.75 18.74
C SER A 262 -16.94 5.70 19.67
N ARG A 263 -16.91 7.01 19.39
CA ARG A 263 -17.72 8.01 20.14
C ARG A 263 -19.14 8.12 19.61
N PHE A 264 -19.38 7.79 18.33
CA PHE A 264 -20.64 7.99 17.63
C PHE A 264 -21.38 6.69 17.30
N ASP A 265 -20.66 5.56 17.28
CA ASP A 265 -21.21 4.23 16.96
C ASP A 265 -21.38 3.41 18.22
N HIS A 266 -22.63 3.12 18.59
CA HIS A 266 -22.97 2.39 19.81
C HIS A 266 -22.31 1.03 19.92
N SER A 267 -22.18 0.27 18.80
CA SER A 267 -21.60 -1.07 18.81
C SER A 267 -20.08 -1.03 18.99
N LEU A 268 -19.41 -0.02 18.43
CA LEU A 268 -17.96 0.19 18.63
C LEU A 268 -17.69 0.76 20.02
N ALA A 269 -18.56 1.63 20.54
CA ALA A 269 -18.50 2.10 21.92
C ALA A 269 -18.65 0.97 22.93
N ALA A 270 -19.65 0.09 22.73
CA ALA A 270 -19.85 -1.08 23.58
C ALA A 270 -18.64 -2.03 23.53
N PHE A 271 -18.09 -2.27 22.34
CA PHE A 271 -16.89 -3.09 22.17
C PHE A 271 -15.66 -2.46 22.84
N HIS A 272 -15.49 -1.13 22.75
CA HIS A 272 -14.47 -0.38 23.47
C HIS A 272 -14.59 -0.60 24.98
N ARG A 273 -15.77 -0.35 25.57
CA ARG A 273 -16.03 -0.54 27.01
C ARG A 273 -15.75 -1.98 27.45
N LYS A 274 -16.21 -2.98 26.68
CA LYS A 274 -15.96 -4.41 26.98
C LYS A 274 -14.47 -4.73 27.09
N LEU A 275 -13.65 -4.26 26.13
CA LEU A 275 -12.22 -4.55 26.16
C LEU A 275 -11.48 -3.79 27.27
N THR A 276 -11.90 -2.56 27.56
CA THR A 276 -11.34 -1.75 28.64
C THR A 276 -11.66 -2.36 30.00
N ALA A 277 -12.91 -2.80 30.23
CA ALA A 277 -13.33 -3.49 31.44
C ALA A 277 -12.61 -4.83 31.63
N ALA A 278 -12.23 -5.51 30.53
CA ALA A 278 -11.38 -6.70 30.57
C ALA A 278 -9.88 -6.40 30.80
N GLY A 279 -9.52 -5.19 31.18
CA GLY A 279 -8.13 -4.79 31.51
C GLY A 279 -7.18 -4.77 30.32
N LYS A 280 -7.65 -4.70 29.07
CA LYS A 280 -6.76 -4.67 27.90
C LYS A 280 -6.05 -3.33 27.80
N PRO A 281 -4.73 -3.30 27.48
CA PRO A 281 -3.98 -2.06 27.27
C PRO A 281 -4.61 -1.16 26.22
N LYS A 282 -4.58 0.17 26.42
CA LYS A 282 -5.19 1.19 25.54
C LYS A 282 -4.85 0.99 24.05
N MET A 283 -3.59 0.70 23.72
CA MET A 283 -3.15 0.48 22.35
C MET A 283 -3.77 -0.80 21.75
N VAL A 284 -3.89 -1.87 22.51
CA VAL A 284 -4.54 -3.12 22.08
C VAL A 284 -6.01 -2.89 21.79
N VAL A 285 -6.71 -2.15 22.67
CA VAL A 285 -8.12 -1.77 22.47
C VAL A 285 -8.28 -0.96 21.18
N ARG A 286 -7.42 0.02 20.95
CA ARG A 286 -7.46 0.89 19.77
C ARG A 286 -7.23 0.10 18.46
N ILE A 287 -6.28 -0.83 18.46
CA ILE A 287 -6.02 -1.72 17.30
C ILE A 287 -7.19 -2.69 17.07
N ALA A 288 -7.79 -3.21 18.12
CA ALA A 288 -8.98 -4.06 17.99
C ALA A 288 -10.19 -3.31 17.40
N LEU A 289 -10.37 -2.04 17.80
CA LEU A 289 -11.37 -1.14 17.21
C LEU A 289 -11.09 -0.86 15.74
N ALA A 290 -9.84 -0.54 15.38
CA ALA A 290 -9.43 -0.29 14.00
C ALA A 290 -9.69 -1.52 13.11
N ARG A 291 -9.38 -2.73 13.61
CA ARG A 291 -9.70 -3.98 12.93
C ARG A 291 -11.21 -4.17 12.74
N LYS A 292 -12.02 -3.95 13.79
CA LYS A 292 -13.48 -4.09 13.73
C LYS A 292 -14.09 -3.08 12.76
N LEU A 293 -13.59 -1.84 12.76
CA LEU A 293 -13.99 -0.81 11.80
C LEU A 293 -13.67 -1.24 10.36
N LEU A 294 -12.44 -1.69 10.08
CA LEU A 294 -12.06 -2.15 8.75
C LEU A 294 -12.94 -3.29 8.24
N VAL A 295 -13.22 -4.28 9.09
CA VAL A 295 -14.12 -5.40 8.73
C VAL A 295 -15.50 -4.89 8.33
N ARG A 296 -16.03 -3.92 9.07
CA ARG A 296 -17.33 -3.30 8.77
C ARG A 296 -17.31 -2.51 7.46
N LEU A 297 -16.26 -1.69 7.25
CA LEU A 297 -16.11 -0.93 6.01
C LEU A 297 -15.94 -1.86 4.81
N ASN A 298 -15.20 -2.96 4.97
CA ASN A 298 -15.04 -3.95 3.91
C ASN A 298 -16.37 -4.67 3.56
N ALA A 299 -17.21 -4.94 4.55
CA ALA A 299 -18.53 -5.52 4.31
C ALA A 299 -19.45 -4.54 3.55
N LYS A 300 -19.50 -3.26 3.98
CA LYS A 300 -20.26 -2.21 3.29
C LYS A 300 -19.79 -2.00 1.86
N ALA A 301 -18.46 -1.96 1.64
CA ALA A 301 -17.91 -1.81 0.30
C ALA A 301 -18.24 -3.02 -0.60
N ARG A 302 -18.30 -4.24 -0.05
CA ARG A 302 -18.71 -5.43 -0.80
C ARG A 302 -20.17 -5.36 -1.20
N GLU A 303 -21.04 -5.01 -0.28
CA GLU A 303 -22.46 -4.82 -0.53
C GLU A 303 -22.71 -3.75 -1.60
N ALA A 304 -22.05 -2.60 -1.47
CA ALA A 304 -22.15 -1.52 -2.46
C ALA A 304 -21.64 -1.94 -3.85
N ARG A 305 -20.52 -2.72 -3.94
CA ARG A 305 -20.05 -3.26 -5.22
C ARG A 305 -21.06 -4.22 -5.84
N GLN A 306 -21.72 -5.06 -5.05
CA GLN A 306 -22.75 -5.98 -5.53
C GLN A 306 -23.98 -5.21 -6.04
N GLN A 307 -24.43 -4.20 -5.30
CA GLN A 307 -25.54 -3.35 -5.71
C GLN A 307 -25.22 -2.59 -7.01
N TYR A 308 -24.03 -2.04 -7.13
CA TYR A 308 -23.58 -1.36 -8.35
C TYR A 308 -23.56 -2.31 -9.56
N ALA A 309 -23.00 -3.52 -9.40
CA ALA A 309 -22.93 -4.51 -10.47
C ALA A 309 -24.31 -5.07 -10.91
N LEU A 310 -25.34 -4.97 -10.07
CA LEU A 310 -26.71 -5.36 -10.40
C LEU A 310 -27.47 -4.22 -11.10
N ALA A 311 -27.01 -2.98 -10.97
CA ALA A 311 -27.65 -1.79 -11.53
C ALA A 311 -27.04 -1.37 -12.89
N THR A 312 -25.88 -1.90 -13.24
CA THR A 312 -25.16 -1.66 -14.52
C THR A 312 -25.12 -2.90 -15.39
#